data_315807e4d16b8d9fdd6b42429e74d142
#
_entry.id   315807e4d16b8d9fdd6b42429e74d142
#
_cell.length_a   1.000
_cell.length_b   1.000
_cell.length_c   1.000
_cell.angle_alpha   90.00
_cell.angle_beta   90.00
_cell.angle_gamma   90.00
#
_symmetry.space_group_name_H-M   'P 1'
#
loop_
_entity.id
_entity.type
_entity.pdbx_description
1 polymer ?
#
loop_
_entity_poly.entity_id
_entity_poly.type
_entity_poly.pdbx_seq_one_letter_code
_entity_poly.pdbx_strand_id
1 'polypeptide(L)'
;MIGQTLGAYTIERELGRGGMGAVYTAVHNMLGRRAAVKVLLPEMSRHQEVVQRFFNEARAATAIKHPSIVEIYDFGWAPDGSAYIVMEMMDGEALAARLARAGRLSVPAALTIARQIATALAAAHKANIVHRDLKPDNV
;
A
#
# COMPACT_ATOMS: atom_id res chain seq x y z
N MET A 1 -10.89 -7.11 14.11
CA MET A 1 -10.22 -7.20 12.77
C MET A 1 -9.31 -8.44 12.69
N ILE A 2 -8.39 -8.70 13.66
CA ILE A 2 -7.55 -9.91 13.68
C ILE A 2 -8.42 -11.15 13.73
N GLY A 3 -8.11 -12.18 12.91
CA GLY A 3 -8.88 -13.41 12.74
C GLY A 3 -10.09 -13.29 11.80
N GLN A 4 -10.45 -12.10 11.36
CA GLN A 4 -11.52 -11.89 10.37
C GLN A 4 -11.03 -12.17 8.96
N THR A 5 -11.94 -12.63 8.11
CA THR A 5 -11.69 -12.83 6.69
C THR A 5 -12.24 -11.65 5.88
N LEU A 6 -11.40 -11.05 5.06
CA LEU A 6 -11.75 -10.01 4.10
C LEU A 6 -11.51 -10.55 2.68
N GLY A 7 -12.58 -10.74 1.90
CA GLY A 7 -12.49 -11.45 0.63
C GLY A 7 -11.94 -12.88 0.84
N ALA A 8 -10.84 -13.21 0.22
CA ALA A 8 -10.16 -14.51 0.35
C ALA A 8 -8.99 -14.50 1.36
N TYR A 9 -8.83 -13.45 2.18
CA TYR A 9 -7.68 -13.25 3.05
C TYR A 9 -8.09 -13.18 4.52
N THR A 10 -7.41 -13.95 5.37
CA THR A 10 -7.59 -13.90 6.83
C THR A 10 -6.53 -12.98 7.44
N ILE A 11 -7.00 -12.02 8.24
CA ILE A 11 -6.16 -11.03 8.94
C ILE A 11 -5.42 -11.68 10.10
N GLU A 12 -4.10 -11.55 10.16
CA GLU A 12 -3.26 -12.18 11.19
C GLU A 12 -2.77 -11.18 12.25
N ARG A 13 -2.22 -10.05 11.83
CA ARG A 13 -1.54 -9.11 12.74
C ARG A 13 -1.62 -7.68 12.23
N GLU A 14 -1.76 -6.72 13.13
CA GLU A 14 -1.61 -5.30 12.79
C GLU A 14 -0.13 -4.96 12.58
N LEU A 15 0.19 -4.30 11.45
CA LEU A 15 1.51 -3.79 11.12
C LEU A 15 1.69 -2.35 11.58
N GLY A 16 0.64 -1.56 11.50
CA GLY A 16 0.66 -0.16 11.89
C GLY A 16 -0.71 0.50 11.75
N ARG A 17 -0.87 1.64 12.42
CA ARG A 17 -2.10 2.42 12.44
C ARG A 17 -1.80 3.90 12.27
N GLY A 18 -2.61 4.57 11.46
CA GLY A 18 -2.54 6.02 11.23
C GLY A 18 -3.91 6.67 11.36
N GLY A 19 -3.96 7.97 11.10
CA GLY A 19 -5.20 8.77 11.25
C GLY A 19 -6.35 8.35 10.33
N MET A 20 -6.08 7.74 9.18
CA MET A 20 -7.12 7.32 8.23
C MET A 20 -7.43 5.84 8.29
N GLY A 21 -6.54 5.00 8.84
CA GLY A 21 -6.73 3.55 8.81
C GLY A 21 -5.61 2.77 9.45
N ALA A 22 -5.68 1.45 9.31
CA ALA A 22 -4.66 0.52 9.78
C ALA A 22 -4.24 -0.43 8.67
N VAL A 23 -3.01 -0.93 8.77
CA VAL A 23 -2.44 -1.93 7.87
C VAL A 23 -2.21 -3.20 8.65
N TYR A 24 -2.59 -4.33 8.07
CA TYR A 24 -2.49 -5.66 8.66
C TYR A 24 -1.72 -6.61 7.75
N THR A 25 -1.07 -7.63 8.32
CA THR A 25 -0.71 -8.82 7.56
C THR A 25 -1.93 -9.72 7.41
N ALA A 26 -2.02 -10.38 6.27
CA ALA A 26 -3.05 -11.37 6.00
C ALA A 26 -2.51 -12.51 5.16
N VAL A 27 -3.19 -13.65 5.17
CA VAL A 27 -2.86 -14.82 4.36
C VAL A 27 -4.08 -15.21 3.53
N HIS A 28 -3.85 -15.48 2.25
CA HIS A 28 -4.87 -16.00 1.35
C HIS A 28 -5.25 -17.43 1.76
N ASN A 29 -6.53 -17.66 2.04
CA ASN A 29 -7.04 -18.88 2.67
C ASN A 29 -6.74 -20.18 1.91
N MET A 30 -6.70 -20.12 0.58
CA MET A 30 -6.44 -21.30 -0.27
C MET A 30 -5.01 -21.36 -0.78
N LEU A 31 -4.38 -20.21 -1.07
CA LEU A 31 -3.06 -20.17 -1.71
C LEU A 31 -1.92 -20.05 -0.69
N GLY A 32 -2.20 -19.70 0.56
CA GLY A 32 -1.18 -19.47 1.59
C GLY A 32 -0.32 -18.22 1.31
N ARG A 33 -0.67 -17.41 0.31
CA ARG A 33 0.09 -16.22 -0.06
C ARG A 33 -0.11 -15.13 0.99
N ARG A 34 1.01 -14.59 1.48
CA ARG A 34 1.00 -13.42 2.38
C ARG A 34 0.65 -12.14 1.61
N ALA A 35 -0.09 -11.27 2.28
CA ALA A 35 -0.49 -9.98 1.76
C ALA A 35 -0.49 -8.93 2.88
N ALA A 36 -0.44 -7.65 2.48
CA ALA A 36 -0.78 -6.53 3.35
C ALA A 36 -2.23 -6.11 3.07
N VAL A 37 -2.99 -5.80 4.11
CA VAL A 37 -4.36 -5.31 4.00
C VAL A 37 -4.46 -3.95 4.67
N LYS A 38 -4.72 -2.92 3.88
CA LYS A 38 -5.00 -1.57 4.37
C LYS A 38 -6.50 -1.42 4.54
N VAL A 39 -6.94 -1.04 5.73
CA VAL A 39 -8.35 -0.88 6.08
C VAL A 39 -8.56 0.56 6.54
N LEU A 40 -9.53 1.25 5.97
CA LEU A 40 -9.94 2.57 6.44
C LEU A 40 -10.65 2.43 7.80
N LEU A 41 -10.47 3.41 8.67
CA LEU A 41 -11.28 3.49 9.89
C LEU A 41 -12.77 3.59 9.56
N PRO A 42 -13.67 3.04 10.39
CA PRO A 42 -15.12 3.09 10.12
C PRO A 42 -15.65 4.51 9.88
N GLU A 43 -15.16 5.48 10.65
CA GLU A 43 -15.52 6.89 10.48
C GLU A 43 -15.04 7.46 9.14
N MET A 44 -13.86 7.07 8.66
CA MET A 44 -13.35 7.48 7.34
C MET A 44 -14.13 6.80 6.21
N SER A 45 -14.55 5.56 6.41
CA SER A 45 -15.36 4.80 5.45
C SER A 45 -16.78 5.34 5.25
N ARG A 46 -17.25 6.24 6.14
CA ARG A 46 -18.53 6.95 5.96
C ARG A 46 -18.42 8.17 5.04
N HIS A 47 -17.21 8.65 4.78
CA HIS A 47 -16.96 9.79 3.90
C HIS A 47 -16.76 9.32 2.46
N GLN A 48 -17.76 9.48 1.62
CA GLN A 48 -17.76 9.00 0.23
C GLN A 48 -16.55 9.47 -0.57
N GLU A 49 -16.12 10.72 -0.40
CA GLU A 49 -14.95 11.28 -1.07
C GLU A 49 -13.64 10.59 -0.67
N VAL A 50 -13.50 10.23 0.63
CA VAL A 50 -12.33 9.50 1.14
C VAL A 50 -12.28 8.10 0.55
N VAL A 51 -13.41 7.39 0.56
CA VAL A 51 -13.54 6.05 0.00
C VAL A 51 -13.30 6.06 -1.51
N GLN A 52 -13.87 7.03 -2.23
CA GLN A 52 -13.67 7.15 -3.67
C GLN A 52 -12.19 7.35 -4.02
N ARG A 53 -11.49 8.21 -3.28
CA ARG A 53 -10.05 8.43 -3.44
C ARG A 53 -9.26 7.15 -3.15
N PHE A 54 -9.57 6.46 -2.05
CA PHE A 54 -8.94 5.22 -1.63
C PHE A 54 -9.03 4.13 -2.71
N PHE A 55 -10.20 3.89 -3.27
CA PHE A 55 -10.36 2.91 -4.36
C PHE A 55 -9.80 3.39 -5.70
N ASN A 56 -9.81 4.68 -5.99
CA ASN A 56 -9.19 5.22 -7.20
C ASN A 56 -7.67 5.03 -7.18
N GLU A 57 -7.02 5.18 -6.02
CA GLU A 57 -5.59 4.90 -5.84
C GLU A 57 -5.30 3.42 -6.12
N ALA A 58 -6.11 2.50 -5.61
CA ALA A 58 -5.97 1.06 -5.88
C ALA A 58 -6.14 0.75 -7.38
N ARG A 59 -7.17 1.29 -8.03
CA ARG A 59 -7.39 1.10 -9.47
C ARG A 59 -6.24 1.66 -10.31
N ALA A 60 -5.72 2.83 -9.96
CA ALA A 60 -4.58 3.41 -10.64
C ALA A 60 -3.34 2.50 -10.53
N ALA A 61 -3.06 1.95 -9.36
CA ALA A 61 -1.94 1.02 -9.16
C ALA A 61 -2.10 -0.26 -9.98
N THR A 62 -3.32 -0.81 -10.12
CA THR A 62 -3.57 -2.02 -10.93
C THR A 62 -3.29 -1.81 -12.42
N ALA A 63 -3.37 -0.58 -12.92
CA ALA A 63 -3.10 -0.26 -14.32
C ALA A 63 -1.60 -0.23 -14.66
N ILE A 64 -0.72 -0.22 -13.65
CA ILE A 64 0.72 -0.08 -13.82
C ILE A 64 1.39 -1.39 -13.40
N LYS A 65 1.95 -2.12 -14.38
CA LYS A 65 2.78 -3.32 -14.10
C LYS A 65 4.24 -2.91 -14.06
N HIS A 66 4.79 -2.77 -12.86
CA HIS A 66 6.20 -2.44 -12.65
C HIS A 66 6.70 -3.02 -11.32
N PRO A 67 7.92 -3.62 -11.26
CA PRO A 67 8.42 -4.28 -10.05
C PRO A 67 8.64 -3.34 -8.85
N SER A 68 8.73 -2.03 -9.08
CA SER A 68 8.84 -1.01 -8.02
C SER A 68 7.51 -0.32 -7.70
N ILE A 69 6.38 -0.86 -8.14
CA ILE A 69 5.03 -0.40 -7.79
C ILE A 69 4.31 -1.56 -7.13
N VAL A 70 3.76 -1.30 -5.93
CA VAL A 70 3.05 -2.30 -5.14
C VAL A 70 1.87 -2.87 -5.92
N GLU A 71 1.82 -4.19 -6.04
CA GLU A 71 0.74 -4.88 -6.71
C GLU A 71 -0.51 -4.92 -5.83
N ILE A 72 -1.65 -4.54 -6.39
CA ILE A 72 -2.95 -4.65 -5.73
C ILE A 72 -3.58 -5.99 -6.13
N TYR A 73 -3.97 -6.78 -5.12
CA TYR A 73 -4.56 -8.10 -5.31
C TYR A 73 -6.08 -8.08 -5.29
N ASP A 74 -6.67 -7.26 -4.41
CA ASP A 74 -8.11 -7.18 -4.22
C ASP A 74 -8.49 -5.90 -3.48
N PHE A 75 -9.76 -5.52 -3.50
CA PHE A 75 -10.32 -4.44 -2.68
C PHE A 75 -11.83 -4.64 -2.48
N GLY A 76 -12.36 -4.12 -1.41
CA GLY A 76 -13.78 -4.29 -1.11
C GLY A 76 -14.20 -3.63 0.20
N TRP A 77 -15.28 -4.19 0.75
CA TRP A 77 -15.88 -3.73 1.99
C TRP A 77 -15.89 -4.85 3.02
N ALA A 78 -15.44 -4.54 4.22
CA ALA A 78 -15.52 -5.43 5.37
C ALA A 78 -16.96 -5.50 5.90
N PRO A 79 -17.32 -6.52 6.70
CA PRO A 79 -18.67 -6.64 7.27
C PRO A 79 -19.12 -5.46 8.13
N ASP A 80 -18.19 -4.73 8.74
CA ASP A 80 -18.46 -3.52 9.52
C ASP A 80 -18.63 -2.25 8.68
N GLY A 81 -18.57 -2.37 7.35
CA GLY A 81 -18.65 -1.26 6.41
C GLY A 81 -17.35 -0.51 6.18
N SER A 82 -16.22 -0.99 6.68
CA SER A 82 -14.91 -0.41 6.41
C SER A 82 -14.41 -0.79 5.01
N ALA A 83 -13.89 0.19 4.26
CA ALA A 83 -13.25 -0.08 2.97
C ALA A 83 -11.86 -0.68 3.19
N TYR A 84 -11.48 -1.67 2.39
CA TYR A 84 -10.16 -2.28 2.43
C TYR A 84 -9.53 -2.47 1.05
N ILE A 85 -8.20 -2.54 1.03
CA ILE A 85 -7.38 -2.90 -0.13
C ILE A 85 -6.41 -3.99 0.30
N VAL A 86 -6.32 -5.06 -0.49
CA VAL A 86 -5.33 -6.14 -0.34
C VAL A 86 -4.21 -5.91 -1.35
N MET A 87 -2.99 -5.92 -0.88
CA MET A 87 -1.83 -5.61 -1.69
C MET A 87 -0.64 -6.52 -1.38
N GLU A 88 0.35 -6.46 -2.22
CA GLU A 88 1.63 -7.12 -2.02
C GLU A 88 2.21 -6.80 -0.64
N MET A 89 2.68 -7.85 0.05
CA MET A 89 3.40 -7.71 1.31
C MET A 89 4.85 -7.34 1.02
N MET A 90 5.24 -6.14 1.41
CA MET A 90 6.61 -5.67 1.27
C MET A 90 7.45 -6.15 2.44
N ASP A 91 8.61 -6.71 2.15
CA ASP A 91 9.64 -7.03 3.14
C ASP A 91 10.70 -5.92 3.14
N GLY A 92 10.84 -5.23 4.28
CA GLY A 92 11.78 -4.11 4.40
C GLY A 92 11.27 -2.99 5.28
N GLU A 93 11.77 -1.81 5.03
CA GLU A 93 11.42 -0.58 5.74
C GLU A 93 11.14 0.56 4.77
N ALA A 94 10.28 1.49 5.14
CA ALA A 94 10.11 2.72 4.38
C ALA A 94 11.41 3.55 4.36
N LEU A 95 11.66 4.25 3.26
CA LEU A 95 12.83 5.13 3.13
C LEU A 95 12.88 6.20 4.23
N ALA A 96 11.72 6.70 4.67
CA ALA A 96 11.63 7.64 5.81
C ALA A 96 12.23 7.04 7.10
N ALA A 97 11.90 5.80 7.44
CA ALA A 97 12.44 5.11 8.61
C ALA A 97 13.95 4.90 8.48
N ARG A 98 14.42 4.51 7.30
CA ARG A 98 15.85 4.36 7.02
C ARG A 98 16.60 5.68 7.16
N LEU A 99 16.06 6.79 6.64
CA LEU A 99 16.68 8.11 6.77
C LEU A 99 16.69 8.60 8.22
N ALA A 100 15.63 8.36 8.99
CA ALA A 100 15.57 8.71 10.41
C ALA A 100 16.66 7.96 11.21
N ARG A 101 16.91 6.69 10.89
CA ARG A 101 17.91 5.86 11.55
C ARG A 101 19.34 6.18 11.10
N ALA A 102 19.57 6.38 9.81
CA ALA A 102 20.89 6.54 9.20
C ALA A 102 21.33 8.01 9.06
N GLY A 103 20.42 8.97 9.20
CA GLY A 103 20.62 10.39 8.98
C GLY A 103 20.74 10.77 7.51
N ARG A 104 21.58 10.07 6.76
CA ARG A 104 21.77 10.26 5.30
C ARG A 104 22.14 8.94 4.63
N LEU A 105 21.95 8.90 3.32
CA LEU A 105 22.38 7.79 2.47
C LEU A 105 23.76 8.10 1.86
N SER A 106 24.51 7.05 1.55
CA SER A 106 25.67 7.18 0.66
C SER A 106 25.22 7.60 -0.75
N VAL A 107 26.09 8.26 -1.50
CA VAL A 107 25.79 8.66 -2.88
C VAL A 107 25.37 7.46 -3.75
N PRO A 108 26.08 6.31 -3.75
CA PRO A 108 25.65 5.14 -4.52
C PRO A 108 24.28 4.62 -4.12
N ALA A 109 23.95 4.55 -2.81
CA ALA A 109 22.65 4.12 -2.33
C ALA A 109 21.53 5.09 -2.76
N ALA A 110 21.77 6.38 -2.63
CA ALA A 110 20.81 7.41 -3.06
C ALA A 110 20.54 7.35 -4.55
N LEU A 111 21.56 7.17 -5.39
CA LEU A 111 21.42 7.03 -6.84
C LEU A 111 20.64 5.76 -7.23
N THR A 112 20.89 4.64 -6.55
CA THR A 112 20.15 3.39 -6.79
C THR A 112 18.67 3.57 -6.50
N ILE A 113 18.31 4.14 -5.36
CA ILE A 113 16.92 4.40 -4.97
C ILE A 113 16.27 5.40 -5.93
N ALA A 114 16.95 6.51 -6.24
CA ALA A 114 16.43 7.52 -7.16
C ALA A 114 16.14 6.96 -8.55
N ARG A 115 17.00 6.08 -9.06
CA ARG A 115 16.81 5.40 -10.35
C ARG A 115 15.58 4.48 -10.33
N GLN A 116 15.37 3.72 -9.27
CA GLN A 116 14.20 2.86 -9.10
C GLN A 116 12.91 3.69 -9.03
N ILE A 117 12.90 4.79 -8.27
CA ILE A 117 11.77 5.73 -8.23
C ILE A 117 11.49 6.30 -9.62
N ALA A 118 12.52 6.78 -10.33
CA ALA A 118 12.36 7.36 -11.66
C ALA A 118 11.77 6.37 -12.67
N THR A 119 12.22 5.11 -12.66
CA THR A 119 11.67 4.07 -13.56
C THR A 119 10.22 3.72 -13.22
N ALA A 120 9.86 3.67 -11.94
CA ALA A 120 8.48 3.47 -11.51
C ALA A 120 7.57 4.63 -11.93
N LEU A 121 8.02 5.87 -11.74
CA LEU A 121 7.30 7.07 -12.19
C LEU A 121 7.15 7.12 -13.71
N ALA A 122 8.18 6.72 -14.46
CA ALA A 122 8.09 6.64 -15.92
C ALA A 122 7.01 5.64 -16.37
N ALA A 123 6.88 4.50 -15.68
CA ALA A 123 5.80 3.53 -15.96
C ALA A 123 4.42 4.11 -15.63
N ALA A 124 4.28 4.82 -14.51
CA ALA A 124 3.04 5.50 -14.14
C ALA A 124 2.66 6.58 -15.17
N HIS A 125 3.60 7.40 -15.59
CA HIS A 125 3.38 8.47 -16.58
C HIS A 125 2.97 7.92 -17.95
N LYS A 126 3.51 6.77 -18.38
CA LYS A 126 3.06 6.09 -19.60
C LYS A 126 1.60 5.65 -19.52
N ALA A 127 1.10 5.35 -18.33
CA ALA A 127 -0.31 5.05 -18.08
C ALA A 127 -1.16 6.31 -17.80
N ASN A 128 -0.62 7.51 -18.02
CA ASN A 128 -1.25 8.81 -17.73
C ASN A 128 -1.61 8.99 -16.23
N ILE A 129 -0.85 8.37 -15.35
CA ILE A 129 -1.02 8.48 -13.90
C ILE A 129 0.11 9.29 -13.30
N VAL A 130 -0.24 10.32 -12.54
CA VAL A 130 0.69 11.16 -11.77
C VAL A 130 0.56 10.79 -10.29
N HIS A 131 1.68 10.52 -9.60
CA HIS A 131 1.69 10.04 -8.21
C HIS A 131 1.13 11.06 -7.20
N ARG A 132 1.43 12.33 -7.35
CA ARG A 132 0.96 13.49 -6.55
C ARG A 132 1.34 13.52 -5.07
N ASP A 133 1.81 12.43 -4.48
CA ASP A 133 2.22 12.35 -3.07
C ASP A 133 3.52 11.54 -2.91
N LEU A 134 4.53 11.85 -3.75
CA LEU A 134 5.85 11.21 -3.64
C LEU A 134 6.60 11.76 -2.43
N LYS A 135 6.91 10.89 -1.49
CA LYS A 135 7.66 11.20 -0.27
C LYS A 135 8.34 9.94 0.28
N PRO A 136 9.34 10.07 1.16
CA PRO A 136 10.07 8.93 1.71
C PRO A 136 9.20 7.90 2.47
N ASP A 137 8.01 8.29 2.94
CA ASP A 137 7.08 7.36 3.58
C ASP A 137 6.43 6.39 2.59
N ASN A 138 6.44 6.74 1.31
CA ASN A 138 5.80 5.97 0.23
C ASN A 138 6.82 5.22 -0.66
N VAL A 139 8.10 5.16 -0.22
CA VAL A 139 9.20 4.49 -0.91
C VAL A 139 9.78 3.37 -0.07
#